data_74cb6b844cc1a7d2ac7a445f9ee91405
#
_entry.id   74cb6b844cc1a7d2ac7a445f9ee91405
#
_cell.length_a   1.000
_cell.length_b   1.000
_cell.length_c   1.000
_cell.angle_alpha   90.00
_cell.angle_beta   90.00
_cell.angle_gamma   90.00
#
_symmetry.space_group_name_H-M   'P 1'
#
loop_
_entity.id
_entity.type
_entity.pdbx_description
1 polymer ?
#
loop_
_entity_poly.entity_id
_entity_poly.type
_entity_poly.pdbx_seq_one_letter_code
_entity_poly.pdbx_strand_id
1 'polypeptide(L)'
;MQITLQNTEKGQCYAVRFDRYRQQVVDKLKTAVSVRWWDKSTGAWMIPANNKCKAELDQLTYYVRHFEPVNWGGNESKTDEDIAYQIPDMPELDEDHGLKIQPYPYQLQGIARGLQLKRFINGDDMGLGKTLESIATINKADAFPCLVICPNTVKINWQREWHKFTDKKAMVLTDSVRTSWPFFWQTGMNHVFIVNYESLRKYFVRRINKSEKWTLKDVEFHNTIKLFKSVIIDESHKVKSTATQQSKFYKGITAGKEWIILLTGTPVVNKPNDLICQLAIMDRMNDLGGWKYFTSRYCSGPHGASNLKELNFMLWKHCFFRREKSKVLTQLPDKVRQIVTCEITNRKEYQDAERDLVDYLRRYKEADDEKVQKSLKGEVMVRIGILKDITARGKLREVIDFVKDFRENGKKIILFCNLHEIVDRLLQAFPSAVCVTGRQDMQQKQAAIDAFQRNPKTDVIICSIKAAAAGITLTASSNVAFIELPWTYADCDQAESRAHRIGQKDSVNCYYLLGRKTIDQKLYRIIEEKKHISNAVLGAEDNIQTNIVDMMARIFDETEEEE
;
A
#
# COMPACT_ATOMS: atom_id res chain seq x y z
N MET A 1 29.34 -25.50 -6.22
CA MET A 1 30.21 -24.84 -5.24
C MET A 1 29.91 -25.37 -3.85
N GLN A 2 30.90 -25.78 -3.08
CA GLN A 2 30.74 -26.25 -1.70
C GLN A 2 31.35 -25.23 -0.74
N ILE A 3 30.67 -24.91 0.33
CA ILE A 3 31.13 -23.98 1.37
C ILE A 3 31.02 -24.71 2.70
N THR A 4 32.14 -24.86 3.41
CA THR A 4 32.17 -25.53 4.72
C THR A 4 32.84 -24.63 5.75
N LEU A 5 32.31 -24.64 6.99
CA LEU A 5 32.89 -23.90 8.09
C LEU A 5 34.03 -24.75 8.69
N GLN A 6 35.23 -24.19 8.82
CA GLN A 6 36.39 -24.87 9.34
C GLN A 6 37.13 -24.03 10.38
N ASN A 7 37.68 -24.67 11.39
CA ASN A 7 38.58 -24.02 12.34
C ASN A 7 40.02 -24.08 11.81
N THR A 8 40.66 -22.94 11.71
CA THR A 8 42.04 -22.80 11.25
C THR A 8 42.88 -22.10 12.33
N GLU A 9 44.19 -22.10 12.19
CA GLU A 9 45.08 -21.33 13.08
C GLU A 9 44.76 -19.81 13.08
N LYS A 10 44.12 -19.32 12.03
CA LYS A 10 43.66 -17.92 11.89
C LYS A 10 42.23 -17.69 12.38
N GLY A 11 41.67 -18.66 13.07
CA GLY A 11 40.29 -18.63 13.56
C GLY A 11 39.31 -19.36 12.64
N GLN A 12 38.01 -19.15 12.86
CA GLN A 12 36.95 -19.80 12.11
C GLN A 12 36.80 -19.19 10.71
N CYS A 13 36.79 -20.03 9.68
CA CYS A 13 36.79 -19.62 8.27
C CYS A 13 35.79 -20.45 7.44
N TYR A 14 35.22 -19.86 6.42
CA TYR A 14 34.53 -20.56 5.34
C TYR A 14 35.54 -21.07 4.32
N ALA A 15 35.56 -22.37 4.07
CA ALA A 15 36.32 -23.00 3.00
C ALA A 15 35.42 -23.18 1.77
N VAL A 16 35.72 -22.45 0.70
CA VAL A 16 34.92 -22.42 -0.55
C VAL A 16 35.62 -23.25 -1.62
N ARG A 17 34.93 -24.28 -2.14
CA ARG A 17 35.37 -25.13 -3.24
C ARG A 17 34.39 -25.05 -4.38
N PHE A 18 34.89 -24.94 -5.62
CA PHE A 18 34.09 -25.00 -6.82
C PHE A 18 34.07 -26.42 -7.38
N ASP A 19 32.89 -26.92 -7.76
CA ASP A 19 32.74 -28.25 -8.35
C ASP A 19 33.35 -28.31 -9.76
N ARG A 20 33.36 -27.18 -10.46
CA ARG A 20 34.05 -26.98 -11.75
C ARG A 20 34.79 -25.66 -11.74
N TYR A 21 36.04 -25.68 -12.22
CA TYR A 21 36.79 -24.44 -12.40
C TYR A 21 36.14 -23.59 -13.51
N ARG A 22 35.76 -22.38 -13.16
CA ARG A 22 35.29 -21.35 -14.09
C ARG A 22 35.97 -20.03 -13.77
N GLN A 23 36.75 -19.51 -14.71
CA GLN A 23 37.51 -18.27 -14.52
C GLN A 23 36.64 -17.12 -14.04
N GLN A 24 35.45 -16.94 -14.66
CA GLN A 24 34.51 -15.88 -14.30
C GLN A 24 34.04 -15.95 -12.84
N VAL A 25 33.81 -17.13 -12.30
CA VAL A 25 33.39 -17.34 -10.90
C VAL A 25 34.54 -17.03 -9.94
N VAL A 26 35.76 -17.44 -10.28
CA VAL A 26 36.95 -17.14 -9.49
C VAL A 26 37.26 -15.64 -9.49
N ASP A 27 37.12 -14.97 -10.62
CA ASP A 27 37.34 -13.53 -10.73
C ASP A 27 36.25 -12.78 -9.95
N LYS A 28 35.00 -13.27 -9.98
CA LYS A 28 33.92 -12.71 -9.15
C LYS A 28 34.19 -12.90 -7.67
N LEU A 29 34.68 -14.05 -7.23
CA LEU A 29 35.12 -14.29 -5.84
C LEU A 29 36.23 -13.29 -5.45
N LYS A 30 37.22 -13.11 -6.32
CA LYS A 30 38.31 -12.17 -6.07
C LYS A 30 37.89 -10.72 -5.96
N THR A 31 36.81 -10.33 -6.63
CA THR A 31 36.29 -8.96 -6.60
C THR A 31 35.23 -8.74 -5.52
N ALA A 32 34.41 -9.74 -5.24
CA ALA A 32 33.27 -9.63 -4.31
C ALA A 32 33.67 -9.87 -2.84
N VAL A 33 34.69 -10.66 -2.57
CA VAL A 33 35.14 -11.02 -1.21
C VAL A 33 36.38 -10.24 -0.84
N SER A 34 36.31 -9.37 0.15
CA SER A 34 37.39 -8.44 0.51
C SER A 34 38.57 -9.13 1.18
N VAL A 35 38.36 -10.15 2.02
CA VAL A 35 39.40 -10.91 2.74
C VAL A 35 39.31 -12.38 2.37
N ARG A 36 40.34 -12.88 1.70
CA ARG A 36 40.40 -14.26 1.23
C ARG A 36 41.85 -14.69 0.99
N TRP A 37 42.12 -16.00 1.08
CA TRP A 37 43.39 -16.61 0.64
C TRP A 37 43.13 -18.01 0.11
N TRP A 38 44.02 -18.47 -0.74
CA TRP A 38 43.99 -19.84 -1.24
C TRP A 38 44.81 -20.74 -0.33
N ASP A 39 44.20 -21.78 0.18
CA ASP A 39 44.89 -22.81 0.95
C ASP A 39 45.17 -24.02 0.04
N LYS A 40 46.48 -24.25 -0.21
CA LYS A 40 46.96 -25.35 -1.05
C LYS A 40 46.72 -26.73 -0.43
N SER A 41 46.71 -26.82 0.91
CA SER A 41 46.57 -28.08 1.62
C SER A 41 45.16 -28.63 1.55
N THR A 42 44.16 -27.74 1.60
CA THR A 42 42.74 -28.08 1.54
C THR A 42 42.13 -27.92 0.15
N GLY A 43 42.83 -27.28 -0.78
CA GLY A 43 42.35 -27.00 -2.13
C GLY A 43 41.08 -26.08 -2.11
N ALA A 44 41.06 -25.12 -1.19
CA ALA A 44 39.90 -24.24 -0.99
C ALA A 44 40.29 -22.76 -0.87
N TRP A 45 39.36 -21.87 -1.24
CA TRP A 45 39.44 -20.48 -0.87
C TRP A 45 38.96 -20.31 0.57
N MET A 46 39.84 -19.78 1.43
CA MET A 46 39.53 -19.54 2.83
C MET A 46 39.07 -18.08 3.02
N ILE A 47 37.99 -17.91 3.73
CA ILE A 47 37.31 -16.60 3.97
C ILE A 47 36.98 -16.52 5.47
N PRO A 48 37.39 -15.48 6.20
CA PRO A 48 37.09 -15.36 7.63
C PRO A 48 35.60 -15.44 7.92
N ALA A 49 35.19 -16.19 8.94
CA ALA A 49 33.80 -16.36 9.31
C ALA A 49 33.32 -15.18 10.19
N ASN A 50 33.32 -13.98 9.63
CA ASN A 50 32.73 -12.79 10.23
C ASN A 50 31.56 -12.27 9.41
N ASN A 51 30.73 -11.41 10.02
CA ASN A 51 29.49 -10.93 9.40
C ASN A 51 29.70 -10.21 8.04
N LYS A 52 30.83 -9.48 7.90
CA LYS A 52 31.15 -8.80 6.65
C LYS A 52 31.50 -9.79 5.54
N CYS A 53 32.42 -10.72 5.82
CA CYS A 53 32.85 -11.72 4.84
C CYS A 53 31.71 -12.71 4.51
N LYS A 54 30.82 -13.00 5.45
CA LYS A 54 29.63 -13.79 5.18
C LYS A 54 28.69 -13.09 4.19
N ALA A 55 28.39 -11.81 4.39
CA ALA A 55 27.55 -11.03 3.47
C ALA A 55 28.15 -10.95 2.05
N GLU A 56 29.48 -10.78 1.96
CA GLU A 56 30.22 -10.80 0.69
C GLU A 56 30.16 -12.19 0.02
N LEU A 57 30.21 -13.24 0.82
CA LEU A 57 30.10 -14.62 0.34
C LEU A 57 28.69 -14.96 -0.11
N ASP A 58 27.66 -14.48 0.59
CA ASP A 58 26.26 -14.65 0.22
C ASP A 58 25.95 -13.99 -1.14
N GLN A 59 26.52 -12.81 -1.43
CA GLN A 59 26.45 -12.19 -2.76
C GLN A 59 27.13 -13.02 -3.84
N LEU A 60 28.29 -13.61 -3.52
CA LEU A 60 28.98 -14.51 -4.44
C LEU A 60 28.14 -15.77 -4.71
N THR A 61 27.52 -16.37 -3.69
CA THR A 61 26.70 -17.58 -3.86
C THR A 61 25.50 -17.33 -4.76
N TYR A 62 24.89 -16.16 -4.65
CA TYR A 62 23.81 -15.76 -5.56
C TYR A 62 24.26 -15.73 -7.03
N TYR A 63 25.43 -15.14 -7.30
CA TYR A 63 25.98 -15.12 -8.66
C TYR A 63 26.30 -16.54 -9.16
N VAL A 64 26.89 -17.38 -8.30
CA VAL A 64 27.34 -18.74 -8.66
C VAL A 64 26.18 -19.69 -8.94
N ARG A 65 25.03 -19.53 -8.27
CA ARG A 65 23.81 -20.34 -8.50
C ARG A 65 23.32 -20.34 -9.95
N HIS A 66 23.66 -19.32 -10.74
CA HIS A 66 23.36 -19.28 -12.18
C HIS A 66 24.23 -20.26 -13.00
N PHE A 67 25.30 -20.79 -12.44
CA PHE A 67 26.27 -21.63 -13.13
C PHE A 67 26.37 -23.05 -12.54
N GLU A 68 26.20 -23.18 -11.22
CA GLU A 68 26.29 -24.46 -10.51
C GLU A 68 25.58 -24.42 -9.16
N PRO A 69 25.11 -25.58 -8.63
CA PRO A 69 24.52 -25.65 -7.30
C PRO A 69 25.50 -25.17 -6.23
N VAL A 70 24.98 -24.48 -5.21
CA VAL A 70 25.73 -24.02 -4.04
C VAL A 70 25.28 -24.82 -2.83
N ASN A 71 26.19 -25.59 -2.25
CA ASN A 71 25.95 -26.41 -1.07
C ASN A 71 26.76 -25.88 0.11
N TRP A 72 26.10 -25.56 1.21
CA TRP A 72 26.72 -25.23 2.48
C TRP A 72 26.86 -26.53 3.29
N GLY A 73 28.07 -27.00 3.53
CA GLY A 73 28.35 -28.22 4.30
C GLY A 73 28.88 -27.90 5.70
N GLY A 74 28.39 -28.62 6.71
CA GLY A 74 28.85 -28.59 8.10
C GLY A 74 28.29 -27.44 8.92
N ASN A 75 27.50 -27.75 9.92
CA ASN A 75 26.75 -26.87 10.82
C ASN A 75 26.18 -25.65 10.05
N GLU A 76 25.07 -25.89 9.39
CA GLU A 76 24.26 -24.86 8.77
C GLU A 76 24.07 -23.73 9.77
N SER A 77 24.66 -22.55 9.47
CA SER A 77 24.02 -21.34 9.97
C SER A 77 22.64 -21.44 9.39
N LYS A 78 21.65 -21.74 10.27
CA LYS A 78 20.25 -21.89 9.88
C LYS A 78 19.91 -20.80 8.87
N THR A 79 19.50 -21.19 7.69
CA THR A 79 18.92 -20.27 6.71
C THR A 79 17.73 -19.59 7.37
N ASP A 80 17.25 -18.46 6.85
CA ASP A 80 16.00 -17.86 7.36
C ASP A 80 14.81 -18.84 7.36
N GLU A 81 14.91 -19.94 6.60
CA GLU A 81 13.96 -21.06 6.58
C GLU A 81 14.08 -21.97 7.80
N ASP A 82 15.27 -22.07 8.42
CA ASP A 82 15.54 -22.91 9.60
C ASP A 82 15.35 -22.18 10.93
N ILE A 83 15.27 -20.85 10.91
CA ILE A 83 14.94 -20.04 12.09
C ILE A 83 13.40 -19.90 12.11
N ALA A 84 12.76 -20.62 13.04
CA ALA A 84 11.34 -20.42 13.30
C ALA A 84 11.14 -19.06 13.98
N TYR A 85 10.98 -18.00 13.19
CA TYR A 85 10.57 -16.70 13.71
C TYR A 85 9.11 -16.78 14.16
N GLN A 86 8.94 -17.05 15.44
CA GLN A 86 7.60 -17.11 16.04
C GLN A 86 7.08 -15.68 16.25
N ILE A 87 6.07 -15.32 15.48
CA ILE A 87 5.37 -14.03 15.66
C ILE A 87 4.73 -14.03 17.05
N PRO A 88 4.89 -12.94 17.84
CA PRO A 88 4.26 -12.82 19.15
C PRO A 88 2.75 -12.94 19.06
N ASP A 89 2.14 -13.68 19.99
CA ASP A 89 0.70 -13.75 20.12
C ASP A 89 0.10 -12.36 20.39
N MET A 90 -1.10 -12.15 19.91
CA MET A 90 -1.83 -10.93 20.19
C MET A 90 -2.31 -10.94 21.64
N PRO A 91 -2.05 -9.86 22.41
CA PRO A 91 -2.50 -9.80 23.80
C PRO A 91 -4.02 -9.65 23.88
N GLU A 92 -4.58 -10.08 24.98
CA GLU A 92 -5.97 -9.82 25.32
C GLU A 92 -6.12 -8.48 26.03
N LEU A 93 -7.23 -7.80 25.83
CA LEU A 93 -7.60 -6.59 26.55
C LEU A 93 -8.63 -6.98 27.63
N ASP A 94 -8.46 -6.41 28.82
CA ASP A 94 -9.47 -6.45 29.87
C ASP A 94 -10.81 -5.84 29.38
N GLU A 95 -11.92 -6.16 30.05
CA GLU A 95 -13.28 -5.78 29.61
C GLU A 95 -13.51 -4.29 29.38
N ASP A 96 -12.78 -3.41 30.09
CA ASP A 96 -12.86 -1.95 29.88
C ASP A 96 -12.08 -1.51 28.64
N HIS A 97 -12.77 -1.30 27.55
CA HIS A 97 -12.22 -0.79 26.28
C HIS A 97 -12.47 0.72 26.05
N GLY A 98 -13.21 1.40 26.93
CA GLY A 98 -13.47 2.84 26.87
C GLY A 98 -14.30 3.31 25.68
N LEU A 99 -15.07 2.44 25.04
CA LEU A 99 -15.91 2.75 23.87
C LEU A 99 -17.40 2.59 24.19
N LYS A 100 -18.25 3.33 23.48
CA LYS A 100 -19.72 3.23 23.54
C LYS A 100 -20.31 2.00 22.86
N ILE A 101 -19.51 1.27 22.10
CA ILE A 101 -19.91 0.07 21.37
C ILE A 101 -19.01 -1.09 21.77
N GLN A 102 -19.51 -2.31 21.65
CA GLN A 102 -18.71 -3.52 21.88
C GLN A 102 -17.84 -3.81 20.66
N PRO A 103 -16.50 -3.78 20.78
CA PRO A 103 -15.59 -4.22 19.72
C PRO A 103 -15.63 -5.72 19.52
N TYR A 104 -15.24 -6.19 18.34
CA TYR A 104 -15.01 -7.61 18.11
C TYR A 104 -13.78 -8.12 18.91
N PRO A 105 -13.72 -9.41 19.25
CA PRO A 105 -12.59 -9.96 20.02
C PRO A 105 -11.22 -9.63 19.43
N TYR A 106 -11.05 -9.78 18.12
CA TYR A 106 -9.81 -9.43 17.46
C TYR A 106 -9.48 -7.91 17.56
N GLN A 107 -10.50 -7.03 17.58
CA GLN A 107 -10.28 -5.59 17.75
C GLN A 107 -9.81 -5.27 19.18
N LEU A 108 -10.32 -5.97 20.19
CA LEU A 108 -9.82 -5.87 21.56
C LEU A 108 -8.33 -6.22 21.62
N GLN A 109 -7.93 -7.31 20.98
CA GLN A 109 -6.52 -7.68 20.85
C GLN A 109 -5.67 -6.60 20.15
N GLY A 110 -6.20 -6.00 19.08
CA GLY A 110 -5.53 -4.89 18.38
C GLY A 110 -5.35 -3.65 19.26
N ILE A 111 -6.36 -3.31 20.06
CA ILE A 111 -6.30 -2.22 21.04
C ILE A 111 -5.24 -2.53 22.12
N ALA A 112 -5.27 -3.74 22.71
CA ALA A 112 -4.30 -4.16 23.71
C ALA A 112 -2.87 -4.10 23.17
N ARG A 113 -2.65 -4.59 21.94
CA ARG A 113 -1.36 -4.52 21.28
C ARG A 113 -0.92 -3.07 21.03
N GLY A 114 -1.83 -2.20 20.61
CA GLY A 114 -1.58 -0.76 20.42
C GLY A 114 -1.15 -0.08 21.73
N LEU A 115 -1.77 -0.41 22.85
CA LEU A 115 -1.41 0.11 24.17
C LEU A 115 0.00 -0.32 24.60
N GLN A 116 0.41 -1.56 24.29
CA GLN A 116 1.77 -2.03 24.55
C GLN A 116 2.81 -1.32 23.69
N LEU A 117 2.54 -1.16 22.39
CA LEU A 117 3.50 -0.65 21.41
C LEU A 117 3.62 0.87 21.45
N LYS A 118 2.54 1.61 21.70
CA LYS A 118 2.43 3.08 21.72
C LYS A 118 2.76 3.77 20.36
N ARG A 119 3.81 3.33 19.68
CA ARG A 119 4.24 3.82 18.37
C ARG A 119 4.28 2.63 17.41
N PHE A 120 3.30 2.54 16.52
CA PHE A 120 3.12 1.35 15.70
C PHE A 120 2.40 1.60 14.38
N ILE A 121 2.52 0.62 13.50
CA ILE A 121 1.74 0.48 12.27
C ILE A 121 0.68 -0.58 12.49
N ASN A 122 -0.58 -0.21 12.36
CA ASN A 122 -1.68 -1.17 12.19
C ASN A 122 -1.83 -1.48 10.70
N GLY A 123 -1.36 -2.66 10.32
CA GLY A 123 -1.36 -3.17 8.94
C GLY A 123 -2.53 -4.08 8.61
N ASP A 124 -3.57 -4.11 9.41
CA ASP A 124 -4.75 -4.95 9.22
C ASP A 124 -5.39 -4.77 7.84
N ASP A 125 -5.96 -5.83 7.34
CA ASP A 125 -6.69 -5.79 6.09
C ASP A 125 -7.80 -4.73 6.11
N MET A 126 -8.18 -4.26 4.93
CA MET A 126 -9.21 -3.24 4.79
C MET A 126 -10.57 -3.74 5.31
N GLY A 127 -11.26 -2.88 6.07
CA GLY A 127 -12.58 -3.20 6.62
C GLY A 127 -12.56 -3.91 7.99
N LEU A 128 -11.39 -4.15 8.59
CA LEU A 128 -11.27 -4.72 9.95
C LEU A 128 -11.48 -3.72 11.09
N GLY A 129 -11.63 -2.43 10.79
CA GLY A 129 -11.92 -1.41 11.81
C GLY A 129 -10.69 -0.76 12.44
N LYS A 130 -9.60 -0.61 11.69
CA LYS A 130 -8.37 0.11 12.11
C LYS A 130 -8.65 1.46 12.77
N THR A 131 -9.64 2.20 12.24
CA THR A 131 -10.07 3.49 12.80
C THR A 131 -10.59 3.33 14.22
N LEU A 132 -11.48 2.35 14.47
CA LEU A 132 -12.01 2.07 15.81
C LEU A 132 -10.89 1.69 16.77
N GLU A 133 -9.98 0.80 16.38
CA GLU A 133 -8.86 0.38 17.21
C GLU A 133 -7.94 1.53 17.60
N SER A 134 -7.64 2.43 16.63
CA SER A 134 -6.81 3.60 16.93
C SER A 134 -7.51 4.61 17.83
N ILE A 135 -8.82 4.83 17.64
CA ILE A 135 -9.65 5.67 18.51
C ILE A 135 -9.66 5.11 19.94
N ALA A 136 -9.91 3.81 20.08
CA ALA A 136 -9.94 3.13 21.37
C ALA A 136 -8.59 3.19 22.09
N THR A 137 -7.50 2.93 21.36
CA THR A 137 -6.14 2.98 21.91
C THR A 137 -5.83 4.37 22.48
N ILE A 138 -6.10 5.44 21.73
CA ILE A 138 -5.86 6.82 22.20
C ILE A 138 -6.81 7.21 23.32
N ASN A 139 -8.08 6.78 23.26
CA ASN A 139 -9.07 7.07 24.31
C ASN A 139 -8.71 6.39 25.63
N LYS A 140 -8.35 5.12 25.60
CA LYS A 140 -7.94 4.37 26.81
C LYS A 140 -6.61 4.87 27.39
N ALA A 141 -5.69 5.32 26.55
CA ALA A 141 -4.42 5.92 26.96
C ALA A 141 -4.55 7.35 27.47
N ASP A 142 -5.72 7.98 27.39
CA ASP A 142 -5.98 9.40 27.64
C ASP A 142 -4.92 10.33 27.01
N ALA A 143 -4.52 9.99 25.77
CA ALA A 143 -3.42 10.66 25.07
C ALA A 143 -3.90 11.89 24.25
N PHE A 144 -4.55 12.84 24.92
CA PHE A 144 -5.10 14.07 24.34
C PHE A 144 -4.25 15.31 24.62
N PRO A 145 -4.29 16.33 23.73
CA PRO A 145 -5.02 16.37 22.47
C PRO A 145 -4.41 15.45 21.40
N CYS A 146 -5.27 14.83 20.58
CA CYS A 146 -4.88 13.97 19.48
C CYS A 146 -4.95 14.72 18.14
N LEU A 147 -3.94 14.56 17.30
CA LEU A 147 -3.96 15.03 15.92
C LEU A 147 -4.21 13.83 14.99
N VAL A 148 -5.25 13.91 14.18
CA VAL A 148 -5.53 12.94 13.11
C VAL A 148 -5.16 13.56 11.76
N ILE A 149 -4.23 12.94 11.05
CA ILE A 149 -3.81 13.34 9.71
C ILE A 149 -4.32 12.29 8.74
N CYS A 150 -5.23 12.67 7.84
CA CYS A 150 -5.93 11.74 6.97
C CYS A 150 -6.18 12.34 5.57
N PRO A 151 -6.60 11.55 4.57
CA PRO A 151 -7.06 12.09 3.30
C PRO A 151 -8.20 13.09 3.47
N ASN A 152 -8.24 14.12 2.63
CA ASN A 152 -9.24 15.19 2.72
C ASN A 152 -10.69 14.67 2.75
N THR A 153 -10.96 13.63 2.00
CA THR A 153 -12.30 13.03 1.82
C THR A 153 -12.84 12.30 3.06
N VAL A 154 -11.98 11.88 4.00
CA VAL A 154 -12.41 11.12 5.20
C VAL A 154 -12.42 11.94 6.48
N LYS A 155 -12.11 13.22 6.45
CA LYS A 155 -12.09 14.07 7.66
C LYS A 155 -13.41 14.05 8.42
N ILE A 156 -14.54 14.18 7.71
CA ILE A 156 -15.87 14.13 8.34
C ILE A 156 -16.17 12.74 8.89
N ASN A 157 -15.76 11.68 8.17
CA ASN A 157 -15.93 10.32 8.66
C ASN A 157 -15.15 10.10 9.98
N TRP A 158 -13.91 10.54 10.05
CA TRP A 158 -13.11 10.50 11.28
C TRP A 158 -13.79 11.24 12.43
N GLN A 159 -14.34 12.44 12.19
CA GLN A 159 -15.08 13.20 13.18
C GLN A 159 -16.32 12.45 13.68
N ARG A 160 -17.11 11.87 12.76
CA ARG A 160 -18.30 11.09 13.08
C ARG A 160 -17.97 9.82 13.87
N GLU A 161 -16.89 9.13 13.53
CA GLU A 161 -16.45 7.92 14.23
C GLU A 161 -15.98 8.22 15.66
N TRP A 162 -15.25 9.32 15.89
CA TRP A 162 -14.91 9.77 17.24
C TRP A 162 -16.16 10.01 18.09
N HIS A 163 -17.15 10.74 17.55
CA HIS A 163 -18.40 11.02 18.27
C HIS A 163 -19.27 9.77 18.46
N LYS A 164 -19.24 8.83 17.53
CA LYS A 164 -19.95 7.58 17.59
C LYS A 164 -19.40 6.64 18.65
N PHE A 165 -18.09 6.55 18.74
CA PHE A 165 -17.42 5.53 19.55
C PHE A 165 -17.04 6.00 20.95
N THR A 166 -16.88 7.31 21.17
CA THR A 166 -16.42 7.90 22.42
C THR A 166 -17.22 9.16 22.79
N ASP A 167 -17.03 9.64 24.05
CA ASP A 167 -17.55 10.95 24.48
C ASP A 167 -16.63 12.12 24.10
N LYS A 168 -15.45 11.82 23.53
CA LYS A 168 -14.48 12.83 23.15
C LYS A 168 -14.94 13.58 21.89
N LYS A 169 -14.88 14.89 21.92
CA LYS A 169 -15.28 15.74 20.81
C LYS A 169 -14.13 15.94 19.82
N ALA A 170 -14.43 15.74 18.55
CA ALA A 170 -13.47 15.92 17.46
C ALA A 170 -13.86 17.13 16.58
N MET A 171 -12.85 17.85 16.09
CA MET A 171 -13.01 19.03 15.23
C MET A 171 -12.16 18.85 13.96
N VAL A 172 -12.76 19.12 12.79
CA VAL A 172 -12.02 19.29 11.54
C VAL A 172 -11.42 20.69 11.51
N LEU A 173 -10.10 20.78 11.36
CA LEU A 173 -9.40 22.06 11.21
C LEU A 173 -9.70 22.66 9.84
N THR A 174 -10.17 23.89 9.85
CA THR A 174 -10.44 24.75 8.69
C THR A 174 -9.58 26.01 8.77
N ASP A 175 -9.57 26.81 7.73
CA ASP A 175 -8.84 28.08 7.72
C ASP A 175 -9.26 29.04 8.81
N SER A 176 -10.54 29.02 9.20
CA SER A 176 -11.11 29.87 10.23
C SER A 176 -10.66 29.53 11.66
N VAL A 177 -10.31 28.24 11.91
CA VAL A 177 -9.96 27.76 13.26
C VAL A 177 -8.51 27.28 13.39
N ARG A 178 -7.71 27.40 12.34
CA ARG A 178 -6.34 26.87 12.30
C ARG A 178 -5.39 27.46 13.36
N THR A 179 -5.65 28.69 13.81
CA THR A 179 -4.84 29.36 14.84
C THR A 179 -5.49 29.30 16.22
N SER A 180 -6.81 29.15 16.28
CA SER A 180 -7.59 29.15 17.52
C SER A 180 -7.83 27.75 18.11
N TRP A 181 -7.45 26.66 17.43
CA TRP A 181 -7.68 25.30 17.91
C TRP A 181 -7.09 25.03 19.32
N PRO A 182 -5.96 25.66 19.77
CA PRO A 182 -5.48 25.45 21.13
C PRO A 182 -6.45 25.94 22.19
N PHE A 183 -7.23 27.00 21.91
CA PHE A 183 -8.29 27.48 22.80
C PHE A 183 -9.39 26.43 22.99
N PHE A 184 -9.83 25.77 21.92
CA PHE A 184 -10.84 24.71 21.99
C PHE A 184 -10.37 23.50 22.82
N TRP A 185 -9.07 23.21 22.81
CA TRP A 185 -8.49 22.21 23.69
C TRP A 185 -8.44 22.70 25.16
N GLN A 186 -7.90 23.88 25.40
CA GLN A 186 -7.74 24.43 26.75
C GLN A 186 -9.08 24.60 27.48
N THR A 187 -10.15 24.89 26.76
CA THR A 187 -11.50 25.01 27.31
C THR A 187 -12.25 23.67 27.41
N GLY A 188 -11.63 22.56 27.02
CA GLY A 188 -12.25 21.24 27.01
C GLY A 188 -13.35 21.06 25.94
N MET A 189 -13.50 22.01 25.01
CA MET A 189 -14.49 21.93 23.95
C MET A 189 -14.20 20.83 22.95
N ASN A 190 -12.91 20.61 22.61
CA ASN A 190 -12.49 19.57 21.67
C ASN A 190 -11.21 18.89 22.15
N HIS A 191 -11.13 17.59 21.91
CA HIS A 191 -10.05 16.70 22.31
C HIS A 191 -9.22 16.23 21.11
N VAL A 192 -9.83 16.20 19.93
CA VAL A 192 -9.25 15.65 18.70
C VAL A 192 -9.34 16.66 17.57
N PHE A 193 -8.25 16.83 16.85
CA PHE A 193 -8.13 17.78 15.75
C PHE A 193 -7.76 17.04 14.47
N ILE A 194 -8.56 17.22 13.41
CA ILE A 194 -8.46 16.45 12.18
C ILE A 194 -8.00 17.37 11.04
N VAL A 195 -6.97 16.94 10.31
CA VAL A 195 -6.37 17.72 9.22
C VAL A 195 -6.05 16.81 8.03
N ASN A 196 -6.03 17.36 6.84
CA ASN A 196 -5.54 16.63 5.66
C ASN A 196 -4.05 16.90 5.41
N TYR A 197 -3.43 16.00 4.66
CA TYR A 197 -1.99 16.03 4.35
C TYR A 197 -1.51 17.36 3.77
N GLU A 198 -2.27 17.91 2.82
CA GLU A 198 -1.91 19.12 2.07
C GLU A 198 -1.94 20.38 2.95
N SER A 199 -2.71 20.35 4.03
CA SER A 199 -2.87 21.49 4.94
C SER A 199 -1.81 21.60 6.03
N LEU A 200 -0.94 20.59 6.19
CA LEU A 200 0.06 20.56 7.26
C LEU A 200 1.00 21.78 7.22
N ARG A 201 1.47 22.13 6.01
CA ARG A 201 2.32 23.33 5.84
C ARG A 201 1.60 24.59 6.31
N LYS A 202 0.35 24.77 5.89
CA LYS A 202 -0.45 25.96 6.17
C LYS A 202 -0.80 26.12 7.64
N TYR A 203 -1.01 24.99 8.36
CA TYR A 203 -1.54 25.04 9.73
C TYR A 203 -0.46 24.91 10.81
N PHE A 204 0.65 24.25 10.51
CA PHE A 204 1.64 23.89 11.52
C PHE A 204 3.06 24.40 11.25
N VAL A 205 3.36 24.87 10.04
CA VAL A 205 4.68 25.42 9.70
C VAL A 205 4.63 26.94 9.71
N ARG A 206 5.47 27.55 10.55
CA ARG A 206 5.62 29.00 10.64
C ARG A 206 6.47 29.53 9.49
N ARG A 207 7.65 28.93 9.28
CA ARG A 207 8.61 29.36 8.28
C ARG A 207 9.52 28.19 7.85
N ILE A 208 10.04 28.28 6.62
CA ILE A 208 11.14 27.45 6.13
C ILE A 208 12.31 28.39 5.83
N ASN A 209 13.44 28.17 6.48
CA ASN A 209 14.57 29.13 6.50
C ASN A 209 15.46 29.10 5.24
N LYS A 210 15.17 28.22 4.27
CA LYS A 210 15.88 28.13 2.99
C LYS A 210 14.89 28.07 1.82
N SER A 211 15.25 28.68 0.70
CA SER A 211 14.43 28.70 -0.52
C SER A 211 14.60 27.45 -1.39
N GLU A 212 15.81 26.90 -1.44
CA GLU A 212 16.15 25.71 -2.18
C GLU A 212 16.39 24.51 -1.24
N LYS A 213 16.88 23.42 -1.68
CA LYS A 213 17.11 22.15 -0.94
C LYS A 213 17.18 22.27 0.59
N TRP A 214 16.03 22.27 1.26
CA TRP A 214 15.90 22.39 2.71
C TRP A 214 15.69 21.02 3.39
N THR A 215 16.06 20.94 4.64
CA THR A 215 15.95 19.77 5.51
C THR A 215 14.95 20.03 6.64
N LEU A 216 14.66 19.02 7.46
CA LEU A 216 13.78 19.20 8.63
C LEU A 216 14.32 20.29 9.61
N LYS A 217 15.64 20.46 9.72
CA LYS A 217 16.26 21.47 10.59
C LYS A 217 15.96 22.90 10.15
N ASP A 218 15.62 23.09 8.88
CA ASP A 218 15.31 24.40 8.30
C ASP A 218 13.82 24.77 8.48
N VAL A 219 12.99 23.86 9.05
CA VAL A 219 11.55 24.05 9.25
C VAL A 219 11.27 24.53 10.66
N GLU A 220 10.70 25.71 10.77
CA GLU A 220 10.19 26.26 12.03
C GLU A 220 8.68 25.96 12.15
N PHE A 221 8.33 25.13 13.11
CA PHE A 221 6.93 24.81 13.38
C PHE A 221 6.31 25.79 14.38
N HIS A 222 4.99 25.93 14.35
CA HIS A 222 4.27 26.61 15.42
C HIS A 222 4.44 25.85 16.74
N ASN A 223 4.70 26.56 17.84
CA ASN A 223 4.88 25.93 19.15
C ASN A 223 3.67 25.10 19.61
N THR A 224 2.49 25.42 19.09
CA THR A 224 1.25 24.71 19.39
C THR A 224 1.30 23.22 19.03
N ILE A 225 2.14 22.77 18.08
CA ILE A 225 2.30 21.34 17.80
C ILE A 225 2.78 20.54 19.01
N LYS A 226 3.47 21.19 19.96
CA LYS A 226 3.96 20.53 21.18
C LYS A 226 2.82 20.13 22.13
N LEU A 227 1.66 20.75 22.01
CA LEU A 227 0.48 20.40 22.80
C LEU A 227 -0.04 18.99 22.50
N PHE A 228 0.04 18.53 21.25
CA PHE A 228 -0.43 17.19 20.89
C PHE A 228 0.35 16.13 21.66
N LYS A 229 -0.36 15.23 22.36
CA LYS A 229 0.21 14.04 23.00
C LYS A 229 0.26 12.85 22.05
N SER A 230 -0.68 12.79 21.11
CA SER A 230 -0.78 11.69 20.15
C SER A 230 -0.99 12.17 18.72
N VAL A 231 -0.55 11.34 17.76
CA VAL A 231 -0.75 11.56 16.33
C VAL A 231 -1.18 10.25 15.67
N ILE A 232 -2.28 10.29 14.92
CA ILE A 232 -2.73 9.21 14.05
C ILE A 232 -2.53 9.66 12.61
N ILE A 233 -1.87 8.82 11.79
CA ILE A 233 -1.68 9.05 10.35
C ILE A 233 -2.38 7.94 9.58
N ASP A 234 -3.47 8.28 8.94
CA ASP A 234 -4.24 7.33 8.11
C ASP A 234 -3.63 7.23 6.71
N GLU A 235 -3.76 6.05 6.06
CA GLU A 235 -3.17 5.75 4.75
C GLU A 235 -1.65 6.06 4.68
N SER A 236 -0.93 5.64 5.70
CA SER A 236 0.50 5.94 5.90
C SER A 236 1.42 5.43 4.78
N HIS A 237 0.97 4.46 3.97
CA HIS A 237 1.69 4.00 2.78
C HIS A 237 1.96 5.09 1.74
N LYS A 238 1.25 6.24 1.81
CA LYS A 238 1.53 7.40 0.95
C LYS A 238 2.83 8.11 1.31
N VAL A 239 3.41 7.82 2.47
CA VAL A 239 4.64 8.44 2.96
C VAL A 239 5.83 7.51 2.71
N LYS A 240 6.21 7.34 1.44
CA LYS A 240 7.27 6.40 1.01
C LYS A 240 8.69 6.99 1.07
N SER A 241 8.86 8.26 0.78
CA SER A 241 10.18 8.90 0.65
C SER A 241 10.47 9.90 1.75
N THR A 242 11.62 9.77 2.40
CA THR A 242 12.11 10.72 3.41
C THR A 242 12.46 12.09 2.82
N ALA A 243 12.65 12.18 1.51
CA ALA A 243 13.02 13.41 0.80
C ALA A 243 11.84 14.37 0.57
N THR A 244 10.60 13.87 0.61
CA THR A 244 9.42 14.69 0.32
C THR A 244 9.17 15.75 1.40
N GLN A 245 8.55 16.85 1.00
CA GLN A 245 8.14 17.90 1.91
C GLN A 245 7.21 17.37 3.01
N GLN A 246 6.24 16.57 2.63
CA GLN A 246 5.26 15.98 3.55
C GLN A 246 5.94 15.11 4.61
N SER A 247 6.87 14.24 4.21
CA SER A 247 7.59 13.37 5.15
C SER A 247 8.37 14.16 6.21
N LYS A 248 8.96 15.28 5.81
CA LYS A 248 9.64 16.17 6.76
C LYS A 248 8.65 16.79 7.75
N PHE A 249 7.45 17.18 7.28
CA PHE A 249 6.41 17.73 8.17
C PHE A 249 5.89 16.66 9.14
N TYR A 250 5.60 15.44 8.68
CA TYR A 250 5.22 14.35 9.58
C TYR A 250 6.26 14.13 10.66
N LYS A 251 7.54 13.97 10.26
CA LYS A 251 8.62 13.74 11.22
C LYS A 251 8.76 14.88 12.24
N GLY A 252 8.57 16.14 11.82
CA GLY A 252 8.61 17.29 12.74
C GLY A 252 7.42 17.33 13.71
N ILE A 253 6.21 17.00 13.23
CA ILE A 253 4.99 16.98 14.03
C ILE A 253 5.01 15.83 15.03
N THR A 254 5.52 14.66 14.66
CA THR A 254 5.57 13.46 15.51
C THR A 254 6.77 13.44 16.46
N ALA A 255 7.76 14.29 16.25
CA ALA A 255 8.97 14.32 17.08
C ALA A 255 8.64 14.44 18.57
N GLY A 256 9.17 13.51 19.38
CA GLY A 256 8.98 13.48 20.83
C GLY A 256 7.58 13.09 21.31
N LYS A 257 6.67 12.66 20.42
CA LYS A 257 5.34 12.19 20.83
C LYS A 257 5.41 10.77 21.37
N GLU A 258 4.68 10.51 22.44
CA GLU A 258 4.61 9.20 23.05
C GLU A 258 3.75 8.24 22.21
N TRP A 259 2.66 8.74 21.64
CA TRP A 259 1.68 7.94 20.90
C TRP A 259 1.67 8.33 19.43
N ILE A 260 2.08 7.39 18.57
CA ILE A 260 2.09 7.56 17.12
C ILE A 260 1.51 6.31 16.47
N ILE A 261 0.36 6.46 15.81
CA ILE A 261 -0.33 5.35 15.17
C ILE A 261 -0.38 5.59 13.66
N LEU A 262 0.20 4.68 12.91
CA LEU A 262 0.15 4.68 11.46
C LEU A 262 -0.84 3.61 10.99
N LEU A 263 -1.79 3.98 10.14
CA LEU A 263 -2.78 3.07 9.59
C LEU A 263 -2.53 2.84 8.11
N THR A 264 -2.52 1.59 7.69
CA THR A 264 -2.45 1.23 6.28
C THR A 264 -3.18 -0.08 6.01
N GLY A 265 -3.97 -0.14 4.96
CA GLY A 265 -4.66 -1.38 4.55
C GLY A 265 -3.85 -2.21 3.56
N THR A 266 -2.82 -1.62 2.96
CA THR A 266 -1.85 -2.35 2.16
C THR A 266 -0.69 -2.75 3.05
N PRO A 267 -0.38 -4.05 3.13
CA PRO A 267 0.79 -4.48 3.89
C PRO A 267 1.99 -3.68 3.39
N VAL A 268 2.69 -3.21 4.38
CA VAL A 268 3.83 -2.40 4.25
C VAL A 268 4.84 -3.15 3.44
N VAL A 269 4.93 -3.36 2.33
CA VAL A 269 6.17 -3.83 1.72
C VAL A 269 6.00 -4.31 0.31
N ASN A 270 6.12 -3.37 -0.53
CA ASN A 270 6.69 -3.71 -1.82
C ASN A 270 8.23 -3.71 -1.74
N LYS A 271 8.80 -2.81 -0.97
CA LYS A 271 10.25 -2.80 -0.68
C LYS A 271 10.49 -2.42 0.78
N PRO A 272 11.40 -3.10 1.49
CA PRO A 272 11.80 -2.69 2.84
C PRO A 272 12.17 -1.21 2.93
N ASN A 273 12.70 -0.64 1.85
CA ASN A 273 13.05 0.78 1.77
C ASN A 273 11.85 1.73 2.02
N ASP A 274 10.63 1.32 1.66
CA ASP A 274 9.41 2.11 1.88
C ASP A 274 9.04 2.24 3.37
N LEU A 275 9.52 1.31 4.21
CA LEU A 275 9.35 1.35 5.66
C LEU A 275 10.22 2.39 6.35
N ILE A 276 11.35 2.76 5.78
CA ILE A 276 12.34 3.66 6.40
C ILE A 276 11.67 4.98 6.82
N CYS A 277 10.82 5.53 5.96
CA CYS A 277 10.13 6.77 6.26
C CYS A 277 9.13 6.60 7.42
N GLN A 278 8.35 5.53 7.42
CA GLN A 278 7.37 5.24 8.47
C GLN A 278 8.06 4.95 9.81
N LEU A 279 9.13 4.17 9.82
CA LEU A 279 9.94 3.92 11.00
C LEU A 279 10.58 5.21 11.55
N ALA A 280 11.03 6.09 10.66
CA ALA A 280 11.59 7.39 11.06
C ALA A 280 10.53 8.35 11.64
N ILE A 281 9.28 8.31 11.15
CA ILE A 281 8.15 9.08 11.68
C ILE A 281 7.78 8.60 13.09
N MET A 282 7.81 7.28 13.31
CA MET A 282 7.52 6.67 14.61
C MET A 282 8.71 6.70 15.59
N ASP A 283 9.89 7.11 15.13
CA ASP A 283 11.15 7.02 15.90
C ASP A 283 11.46 5.58 16.35
N ARG A 284 11.26 4.60 15.45
CA ARG A 284 11.46 3.15 15.66
C ARG A 284 12.61 2.56 14.84
N MET A 285 13.34 3.40 14.11
CA MET A 285 14.45 2.92 13.25
C MET A 285 15.54 2.21 14.05
N ASN A 286 15.81 2.68 15.28
CA ASN A 286 16.85 2.10 16.14
C ASN A 286 16.44 0.71 16.66
N ASP A 287 15.17 0.42 16.82
CA ASP A 287 14.68 -0.89 17.25
C ASP A 287 14.97 -1.99 16.20
N LEU A 288 15.21 -1.56 14.95
CA LEU A 288 15.58 -2.42 13.83
C LEU A 288 17.09 -2.26 13.44
N GLY A 289 17.93 -1.87 14.38
CA GLY A 289 19.40 -1.75 14.20
C GLY A 289 19.88 -0.43 13.58
N GLY A 290 19.00 0.54 13.34
CA GLY A 290 19.33 1.82 12.74
C GLY A 290 19.40 1.79 11.21
N TRP A 291 19.48 2.97 10.59
CA TRP A 291 19.35 3.12 9.14
C TRP A 291 20.39 2.31 8.33
N LYS A 292 21.66 2.32 8.75
CA LYS A 292 22.73 1.61 8.04
C LYS A 292 22.53 0.09 8.09
N TYR A 293 22.20 -0.44 9.25
CA TYR A 293 21.91 -1.86 9.43
C TYR A 293 20.69 -2.27 8.62
N PHE A 294 19.59 -1.52 8.74
CA PHE A 294 18.34 -1.78 8.04
C PHE A 294 18.55 -1.86 6.52
N THR A 295 19.25 -0.88 5.94
CA THR A 295 19.48 -0.84 4.50
C THR A 295 20.40 -1.97 4.03
N SER A 296 21.49 -2.27 4.75
CA SER A 296 22.39 -3.37 4.39
C SER A 296 21.78 -4.75 4.60
N ARG A 297 20.94 -4.93 5.64
CA ARG A 297 20.35 -6.23 6.01
C ARG A 297 19.10 -6.55 5.21
N TYR A 298 18.21 -5.57 5.00
CA TYR A 298 16.89 -5.81 4.44
C TYR A 298 16.69 -5.26 3.04
N CYS A 299 17.54 -4.33 2.56
CA CYS A 299 17.36 -3.68 1.25
C CYS A 299 18.42 -4.09 0.20
N SER A 300 19.27 -5.09 0.46
CA SER A 300 20.42 -5.43 -0.37
C SER A 300 20.19 -6.61 -1.32
N GLY A 301 19.07 -7.30 -1.25
CA GLY A 301 18.77 -8.46 -2.08
C GLY A 301 18.30 -8.11 -3.50
N PRO A 302 18.04 -9.12 -4.33
CA PRO A 302 17.35 -8.94 -5.62
C PRO A 302 16.07 -8.16 -5.43
N HIS A 303 15.78 -7.24 -6.34
CA HIS A 303 14.63 -6.33 -6.26
C HIS A 303 14.64 -5.42 -5.01
N GLY A 304 15.80 -5.26 -4.31
CA GLY A 304 15.90 -4.40 -3.14
C GLY A 304 15.25 -4.97 -1.88
N ALA A 305 15.19 -6.29 -1.74
CA ALA A 305 14.63 -6.98 -0.58
C ALA A 305 15.47 -8.19 -0.17
N SER A 306 15.71 -8.36 1.14
CA SER A 306 16.43 -9.48 1.74
C SER A 306 15.95 -9.73 3.17
N ASN A 307 16.14 -10.96 3.68
CA ASN A 307 15.81 -11.37 5.05
C ASN A 307 14.38 -10.98 5.51
N LEU A 308 13.39 -11.16 4.63
CA LEU A 308 12.01 -10.68 4.86
C LEU A 308 11.31 -11.35 6.05
N LYS A 309 11.58 -12.64 6.32
CA LYS A 309 11.02 -13.36 7.48
C LYS A 309 11.53 -12.73 8.79
N GLU A 310 12.83 -12.46 8.89
CA GLU A 310 13.44 -11.76 10.03
C GLU A 310 12.86 -10.35 10.17
N LEU A 311 12.77 -9.60 9.08
CA LEU A 311 12.21 -8.25 9.09
C LEU A 311 10.76 -8.26 9.60
N ASN A 312 9.93 -9.20 9.12
CA ASN A 312 8.55 -9.34 9.58
C ASN A 312 8.48 -9.61 11.08
N PHE A 313 9.30 -10.55 11.59
CA PHE A 313 9.38 -10.84 13.02
C PHE A 313 9.79 -9.60 13.83
N MET A 314 10.84 -8.87 13.40
CA MET A 314 11.32 -7.68 14.08
C MET A 314 10.28 -6.55 14.09
N LEU A 315 9.55 -6.38 13.00
CA LEU A 315 8.43 -5.43 12.92
C LEU A 315 7.33 -5.81 13.93
N TRP A 316 6.88 -7.07 13.93
CA TRP A 316 5.86 -7.56 14.85
C TRP A 316 6.28 -7.42 16.31
N LYS A 317 7.54 -7.69 16.60
CA LYS A 317 8.09 -7.55 17.95
C LYS A 317 8.02 -6.11 18.45
N HIS A 318 8.35 -5.13 17.62
CA HIS A 318 8.63 -3.77 18.06
C HIS A 318 7.57 -2.73 17.72
N CYS A 319 6.94 -2.80 16.54
CA CYS A 319 6.14 -1.66 16.07
C CYS A 319 5.08 -1.98 15.00
N PHE A 320 4.69 -3.23 14.84
CA PHE A 320 3.74 -3.61 13.79
C PHE A 320 2.83 -4.74 14.24
N PHE A 321 1.62 -4.77 13.70
CA PHE A 321 0.80 -5.97 13.64
C PHE A 321 -0.12 -5.92 12.41
N ARG A 322 -0.54 -7.11 11.96
CA ARG A 322 -1.44 -7.28 10.83
C ARG A 322 -2.27 -8.54 10.98
N ARG A 323 -3.56 -8.41 10.73
CA ARG A 323 -4.48 -9.55 10.66
C ARG A 323 -5.13 -9.60 9.30
N GLU A 324 -5.30 -10.80 8.78
CA GLU A 324 -5.99 -11.05 7.52
C GLU A 324 -7.49 -11.17 7.78
N LYS A 325 -8.29 -10.55 6.93
CA LYS A 325 -9.75 -10.53 7.06
C LYS A 325 -10.34 -11.94 7.09
N SER A 326 -9.83 -12.83 6.25
CA SER A 326 -10.25 -14.23 6.17
C SER A 326 -10.01 -15.02 7.46
N LYS A 327 -9.02 -14.63 8.27
CA LYS A 327 -8.68 -15.32 9.52
C LYS A 327 -9.51 -14.84 10.72
N VAL A 328 -9.93 -13.57 10.73
CA VAL A 328 -10.56 -12.95 11.91
C VAL A 328 -12.05 -12.65 11.74
N LEU A 329 -12.55 -12.53 10.51
CA LEU A 329 -13.97 -12.31 10.18
C LEU A 329 -14.54 -13.50 9.41
N THR A 330 -14.59 -14.66 10.04
CA THR A 330 -15.13 -15.90 9.45
C THR A 330 -16.63 -15.82 9.13
N GLN A 331 -17.35 -14.87 9.73
CA GLN A 331 -18.78 -14.62 9.49
C GLN A 331 -19.03 -13.63 8.34
N LEU A 332 -17.99 -13.00 7.77
CA LEU A 332 -18.18 -12.10 6.64
C LEU A 332 -18.53 -12.93 5.40
N PRO A 333 -19.64 -12.60 4.69
CA PRO A 333 -20.00 -13.31 3.47
C PRO A 333 -18.89 -13.28 2.42
N ASP A 334 -18.88 -14.27 1.53
CA ASP A 334 -17.87 -14.40 0.49
C ASP A 334 -17.83 -13.21 -0.47
N LYS A 335 -16.68 -13.01 -1.09
CA LYS A 335 -16.47 -12.07 -2.17
C LYS A 335 -16.16 -12.83 -3.47
N VAL A 336 -17.02 -12.66 -4.47
CA VAL A 336 -16.93 -13.32 -5.77
C VAL A 336 -16.62 -12.31 -6.86
N ARG A 337 -15.61 -12.57 -7.68
CA ARG A 337 -15.26 -11.78 -8.85
C ARG A 337 -15.78 -12.43 -10.12
N GLN A 338 -16.40 -11.63 -10.97
CA GLN A 338 -17.00 -12.09 -12.23
C GLN A 338 -16.60 -11.15 -13.37
N ILE A 339 -16.21 -11.74 -14.50
CA ILE A 339 -15.93 -11.00 -15.73
C ILE A 339 -17.21 -10.94 -16.53
N VAL A 340 -17.61 -9.74 -16.94
CA VAL A 340 -18.70 -9.48 -17.87
C VAL A 340 -18.10 -8.87 -19.13
N THR A 341 -18.17 -9.60 -20.23
CA THR A 341 -17.64 -9.11 -21.52
C THR A 341 -18.69 -8.23 -22.20
N CYS A 342 -18.32 -7.00 -22.54
CA CYS A 342 -19.15 -6.02 -23.20
C CYS A 342 -18.67 -5.78 -24.64
N GLU A 343 -19.60 -5.69 -25.60
CA GLU A 343 -19.29 -5.23 -26.96
C GLU A 343 -19.11 -3.70 -26.95
N ILE A 344 -18.22 -3.21 -27.82
CA ILE A 344 -17.99 -1.78 -27.98
C ILE A 344 -18.59 -1.27 -29.30
N THR A 345 -19.29 -0.14 -29.24
CA THR A 345 -19.98 0.45 -30.40
C THR A 345 -19.04 1.24 -31.32
N ASN A 346 -17.85 1.59 -30.85
CA ASN A 346 -16.86 2.43 -31.54
C ASN A 346 -15.60 1.65 -31.94
N ARG A 347 -15.78 0.45 -32.47
CA ARG A 347 -14.70 -0.49 -32.82
C ARG A 347 -13.63 0.11 -33.73
N LYS A 348 -14.03 0.91 -34.74
CA LYS A 348 -13.10 1.52 -35.68
C LYS A 348 -12.18 2.54 -34.98
N GLU A 349 -12.75 3.42 -34.17
CA GLU A 349 -11.98 4.39 -33.35
C GLU A 349 -10.97 3.66 -32.45
N TYR A 350 -11.40 2.55 -31.84
CA TYR A 350 -10.55 1.74 -30.98
C TYR A 350 -9.38 1.14 -31.76
N GLN A 351 -9.61 0.53 -32.92
CA GLN A 351 -8.57 -0.10 -33.74
C GLN A 351 -7.54 0.93 -34.25
N ASP A 352 -7.97 2.13 -34.61
CA ASP A 352 -7.08 3.20 -35.06
C ASP A 352 -6.15 3.64 -33.91
N ALA A 353 -6.69 3.80 -32.69
CA ALA A 353 -5.90 4.15 -31.51
C ALA A 353 -5.01 2.98 -31.03
N GLU A 354 -5.43 1.73 -31.19
CA GLU A 354 -4.62 0.55 -30.85
C GLU A 354 -3.38 0.43 -31.74
N ARG A 355 -3.52 0.69 -33.04
CA ARG A 355 -2.38 0.73 -33.98
C ARG A 355 -1.34 1.78 -33.54
N ASP A 356 -1.78 2.96 -33.14
CA ASP A 356 -0.86 3.99 -32.62
C ASP A 356 -0.12 3.53 -31.34
N LEU A 357 -0.80 2.82 -30.44
CA LEU A 357 -0.15 2.25 -29.27
C LEU A 357 0.91 1.20 -29.65
N VAL A 358 0.60 0.30 -30.58
CA VAL A 358 1.55 -0.75 -31.04
C VAL A 358 2.81 -0.14 -31.62
N ASP A 359 2.68 0.92 -32.45
CA ASP A 359 3.82 1.62 -33.02
C ASP A 359 4.73 2.24 -31.95
N TYR A 360 4.13 2.80 -30.88
CA TYR A 360 4.92 3.33 -29.76
C TYR A 360 5.55 2.25 -28.89
N LEU A 361 4.92 1.10 -28.73
CA LEU A 361 5.50 -0.06 -28.03
C LEU A 361 6.71 -0.62 -28.79
N ARG A 362 6.66 -0.68 -30.13
CA ARG A 362 7.82 -1.08 -30.96
C ARG A 362 8.98 -0.14 -30.76
N ARG A 363 8.76 1.18 -30.89
CA ARG A 363 9.81 2.21 -30.65
C ARG A 363 10.39 2.13 -29.25
N TYR A 364 9.56 1.83 -28.25
CA TYR A 364 10.02 1.66 -26.86
C TYR A 364 10.98 0.48 -26.70
N LYS A 365 10.71 -0.65 -27.37
CA LYS A 365 11.58 -1.83 -27.34
C LYS A 365 12.91 -1.63 -28.07
N GLU A 366 12.89 -0.89 -29.17
CA GLU A 366 14.05 -0.60 -30.00
C GLU A 366 14.97 0.49 -29.42
N ALA A 367 14.54 1.18 -28.37
CA ALA A 367 15.28 2.30 -27.80
C ALA A 367 16.43 1.83 -26.89
N ASP A 368 17.67 2.07 -27.27
CA ASP A 368 18.87 1.75 -26.50
C ASP A 368 19.24 2.82 -25.45
N ASP A 369 18.77 4.06 -25.62
CA ASP A 369 19.04 5.17 -24.69
C ASP A 369 18.02 5.22 -23.55
N GLU A 370 18.49 5.21 -22.30
CA GLU A 370 17.65 5.20 -21.10
C GLU A 370 16.73 6.44 -20.98
N LYS A 371 17.17 7.62 -21.46
CA LYS A 371 16.33 8.83 -21.44
C LYS A 371 15.22 8.76 -22.48
N VAL A 372 15.55 8.24 -23.68
CA VAL A 372 14.57 8.00 -24.75
C VAL A 372 13.56 6.97 -24.30
N GLN A 373 13.98 5.87 -23.71
CA GLN A 373 13.12 4.84 -23.14
C GLN A 373 12.16 5.41 -22.10
N LYS A 374 12.65 6.24 -21.19
CA LYS A 374 11.83 6.89 -20.17
C LYS A 374 10.79 7.84 -20.75
N SER A 375 11.12 8.57 -21.80
CA SER A 375 10.18 9.43 -22.52
C SER A 375 9.09 8.61 -23.21
N LEU A 376 9.48 7.56 -23.93
CA LEU A 376 8.54 6.66 -24.62
C LEU A 376 7.60 5.92 -23.65
N LYS A 377 8.06 5.56 -22.45
CA LYS A 377 7.19 5.02 -21.39
C LYS A 377 6.03 5.96 -21.05
N GLY A 378 6.30 7.25 -20.92
CA GLY A 378 5.27 8.26 -20.67
C GLY A 378 4.24 8.29 -21.81
N GLU A 379 4.70 8.28 -23.05
CA GLU A 379 3.85 8.29 -24.25
C GLU A 379 2.97 7.01 -24.34
N VAL A 380 3.54 5.84 -24.09
CA VAL A 380 2.80 4.57 -24.04
C VAL A 380 1.69 4.63 -22.99
N MET A 381 1.97 5.14 -21.79
CA MET A 381 0.96 5.25 -20.73
C MET A 381 -0.19 6.19 -21.11
N VAL A 382 0.08 7.29 -21.81
CA VAL A 382 -0.95 8.20 -22.35
C VAL A 382 -1.85 7.46 -23.33
N ARG A 383 -1.28 6.68 -24.25
CA ARG A 383 -2.04 5.92 -25.26
C ARG A 383 -2.89 4.82 -24.64
N ILE A 384 -2.37 4.11 -23.63
CA ILE A 384 -3.17 3.16 -22.85
C ILE A 384 -4.36 3.89 -22.19
N GLY A 385 -4.15 5.10 -21.68
CA GLY A 385 -5.23 5.94 -21.14
C GLY A 385 -6.30 6.25 -22.19
N ILE A 386 -5.89 6.67 -23.39
CA ILE A 386 -6.80 6.96 -24.51
C ILE A 386 -7.62 5.71 -24.88
N LEU A 387 -7.00 4.54 -24.98
CA LEU A 387 -7.70 3.29 -25.28
C LEU A 387 -8.71 2.90 -24.21
N LYS A 388 -8.38 3.12 -22.93
CA LYS A 388 -9.33 2.92 -21.82
C LYS A 388 -10.55 3.83 -21.95
N ASP A 389 -10.34 5.09 -22.29
CA ASP A 389 -11.42 6.08 -22.46
C ASP A 389 -12.32 5.72 -23.65
N ILE A 390 -11.73 5.32 -24.79
CA ILE A 390 -12.45 4.84 -25.97
C ILE A 390 -13.27 3.59 -25.63
N THR A 391 -12.68 2.63 -24.92
CA THR A 391 -13.36 1.40 -24.51
C THR A 391 -14.52 1.71 -23.55
N ALA A 392 -14.32 2.61 -22.57
CA ALA A 392 -15.35 3.00 -21.63
C ALA A 392 -16.58 3.63 -22.32
N ARG A 393 -16.33 4.52 -23.31
CA ARG A 393 -17.40 5.09 -24.15
C ARG A 393 -18.11 4.02 -24.97
N GLY A 394 -17.34 3.14 -25.59
CA GLY A 394 -17.86 2.11 -26.50
C GLY A 394 -18.81 1.13 -25.83
N LYS A 395 -18.55 0.72 -24.59
CA LYS A 395 -19.36 -0.24 -23.82
C LYS A 395 -20.49 0.37 -23.00
N LEU A 396 -20.65 1.70 -23.00
CA LEU A 396 -21.57 2.40 -22.12
C LEU A 396 -23.03 1.91 -22.27
N ARG A 397 -23.47 1.57 -23.48
CA ARG A 397 -24.81 1.05 -23.72
C ARG A 397 -25.07 -0.24 -22.92
N GLU A 398 -24.17 -1.21 -23.04
CA GLU A 398 -24.30 -2.47 -22.30
C GLU A 398 -24.15 -2.28 -20.79
N VAL A 399 -23.32 -1.33 -20.35
CA VAL A 399 -23.22 -0.94 -18.94
C VAL A 399 -24.56 -0.42 -18.42
N ILE A 400 -25.25 0.44 -19.18
CA ILE A 400 -26.56 0.96 -18.79
C ILE A 400 -27.58 -0.17 -18.69
N ASP A 401 -27.62 -1.08 -19.66
CA ASP A 401 -28.54 -2.20 -19.66
C ASP A 401 -28.24 -3.14 -18.49
N PHE A 402 -26.97 -3.45 -18.22
CA PHE A 402 -26.54 -4.21 -17.04
C PHE A 402 -27.02 -3.59 -15.72
N VAL A 403 -26.92 -2.27 -15.57
CA VAL A 403 -27.39 -1.59 -14.35
C VAL A 403 -28.91 -1.60 -14.23
N LYS A 404 -29.66 -1.51 -15.35
CA LYS A 404 -31.12 -1.63 -15.34
C LYS A 404 -31.56 -2.96 -14.77
N ASP A 405 -30.91 -4.08 -15.15
CA ASP A 405 -31.25 -5.42 -14.65
C ASP A 405 -31.18 -5.48 -13.11
N PHE A 406 -30.18 -4.83 -12.49
CA PHE A 406 -30.09 -4.74 -11.01
C PHE A 406 -31.24 -3.95 -10.42
N ARG A 407 -31.58 -2.82 -11.01
CA ARG A 407 -32.65 -1.94 -10.54
C ARG A 407 -34.02 -2.60 -10.65
N GLU A 408 -34.30 -3.28 -11.76
CA GLU A 408 -35.54 -4.02 -11.97
C GLU A 408 -35.72 -5.15 -10.95
N ASN A 409 -34.60 -5.73 -10.49
CA ASN A 409 -34.59 -6.73 -9.41
C ASN A 409 -34.55 -6.11 -7.99
N GLY A 410 -34.75 -4.81 -7.86
CA GLY A 410 -34.77 -4.08 -6.57
C GLY A 410 -33.42 -4.09 -5.84
N LYS A 411 -32.31 -4.30 -6.54
CA LYS A 411 -30.97 -4.36 -5.96
C LYS A 411 -30.20 -3.06 -6.16
N LYS A 412 -29.45 -2.67 -5.15
CA LYS A 412 -28.49 -1.54 -5.26
C LYS A 412 -27.20 -1.99 -5.91
N ILE A 413 -26.54 -1.06 -6.61
CA ILE A 413 -25.23 -1.30 -7.23
C ILE A 413 -24.28 -0.12 -7.05
N ILE A 414 -23.00 -0.44 -6.84
CA ILE A 414 -21.87 0.50 -6.76
C ILE A 414 -21.11 0.43 -8.08
N LEU A 415 -20.95 1.56 -8.76
CA LEU A 415 -20.23 1.66 -10.02
C LEU A 415 -18.91 2.40 -9.82
N PHE A 416 -17.81 1.84 -10.28
CA PHE A 416 -16.51 2.50 -10.31
C PHE A 416 -16.16 2.98 -11.71
N CYS A 417 -15.99 4.30 -11.85
CA CYS A 417 -15.72 4.98 -13.09
C CYS A 417 -14.91 6.27 -12.86
N ASN A 418 -13.91 6.56 -13.65
CA ASN A 418 -13.09 7.77 -13.54
C ASN A 418 -13.46 8.82 -14.60
N LEU A 419 -13.88 8.40 -15.80
CA LEU A 419 -14.17 9.29 -16.91
C LEU A 419 -15.45 10.08 -16.64
N HIS A 420 -15.30 11.38 -16.51
CA HIS A 420 -16.41 12.26 -16.15
C HIS A 420 -17.57 12.24 -17.14
N GLU A 421 -17.30 12.08 -18.42
CA GLU A 421 -18.33 11.92 -19.45
C GLU A 421 -19.24 10.71 -19.18
N ILE A 422 -18.63 9.59 -18.78
CA ILE A 422 -19.38 8.37 -18.45
C ILE A 422 -20.22 8.58 -17.18
N VAL A 423 -19.65 9.25 -16.16
CA VAL A 423 -20.39 9.61 -14.94
C VAL A 423 -21.63 10.45 -15.28
N ASP A 424 -21.46 11.48 -16.11
CA ASP A 424 -22.56 12.39 -16.50
C ASP A 424 -23.65 11.64 -17.29
N ARG A 425 -23.26 10.76 -18.21
CA ARG A 425 -24.19 9.91 -18.98
C ARG A 425 -24.95 8.91 -18.10
N LEU A 426 -24.29 8.34 -17.10
CA LEU A 426 -24.94 7.43 -16.15
C LEU A 426 -25.93 8.20 -15.24
N LEU A 427 -25.60 9.42 -14.80
CA LEU A 427 -26.52 10.26 -14.03
C LEU A 427 -27.74 10.68 -14.87
N GLN A 428 -27.57 10.89 -16.17
CA GLN A 428 -28.70 11.15 -17.08
C GLN A 428 -29.58 9.91 -17.26
N ALA A 429 -28.96 8.72 -17.39
CA ALA A 429 -29.70 7.46 -17.54
C ALA A 429 -30.42 7.04 -16.25
N PHE A 430 -29.87 7.40 -15.08
CA PHE A 430 -30.38 7.06 -13.76
C PHE A 430 -30.54 8.29 -12.87
N PRO A 431 -31.66 9.03 -12.98
CA PRO A 431 -31.85 10.28 -12.22
C PRO A 431 -31.86 10.14 -10.70
N SER A 432 -32.14 8.93 -10.16
CA SER A 432 -32.03 8.60 -8.72
C SER A 432 -30.61 8.31 -8.25
N ALA A 433 -29.66 8.17 -9.18
CA ALA A 433 -28.27 7.89 -8.86
C ALA A 433 -27.57 9.08 -8.20
N VAL A 434 -26.63 8.78 -7.34
CA VAL A 434 -25.74 9.78 -6.73
C VAL A 434 -24.30 9.49 -7.13
N CYS A 435 -23.42 10.49 -7.03
CA CYS A 435 -22.02 10.27 -7.35
C CYS A 435 -21.06 10.81 -6.29
N VAL A 436 -19.87 10.20 -6.22
CA VAL A 436 -18.75 10.58 -5.36
C VAL A 436 -17.48 10.64 -6.20
N THR A 437 -17.17 11.84 -6.71
CA THR A 437 -16.04 12.09 -7.62
C THR A 437 -15.20 13.27 -7.13
N GLY A 438 -14.21 13.67 -7.91
CA GLY A 438 -13.39 14.87 -7.62
C GLY A 438 -14.15 16.20 -7.69
N ARG A 439 -15.33 16.25 -8.36
CA ARG A 439 -16.08 17.48 -8.60
C ARG A 439 -16.87 17.97 -7.39
N GLN A 440 -17.29 17.07 -6.48
CA GLN A 440 -18.07 17.43 -5.31
C GLN A 440 -17.18 17.93 -4.17
N ASP A 441 -17.72 18.84 -3.39
CA ASP A 441 -17.16 19.19 -2.09
C ASP A 441 -17.37 18.06 -1.04
N MET A 442 -16.84 18.25 0.15
CA MET A 442 -16.86 17.23 1.19
C MET A 442 -18.28 16.96 1.73
N GLN A 443 -19.13 18.00 1.82
CA GLN A 443 -20.51 17.88 2.32
C GLN A 443 -21.37 17.15 1.29
N GLN A 444 -21.25 17.50 0.02
CA GLN A 444 -21.94 16.86 -1.09
C GLN A 444 -21.60 15.37 -1.21
N LYS A 445 -20.31 15.02 -1.09
CA LYS A 445 -19.88 13.61 -1.08
C LYS A 445 -20.50 12.83 0.06
N GLN A 446 -20.51 13.41 1.25
CA GLN A 446 -21.09 12.74 2.40
C GLN A 446 -22.61 12.61 2.27
N ALA A 447 -23.30 13.62 1.75
CA ALA A 447 -24.73 13.55 1.48
C ALA A 447 -25.07 12.44 0.47
N ALA A 448 -24.26 12.28 -0.58
CA ALA A 448 -24.41 11.22 -1.58
C ALA A 448 -24.26 9.82 -0.94
N ILE A 449 -23.25 9.64 -0.09
CA ILE A 449 -23.01 8.38 0.63
C ILE A 449 -24.19 8.08 1.57
N ASP A 450 -24.62 9.08 2.35
CA ASP A 450 -25.73 8.93 3.30
C ASP A 450 -27.05 8.61 2.58
N ALA A 451 -27.30 9.24 1.43
CA ALA A 451 -28.46 8.95 0.57
C ALA A 451 -28.42 7.49 0.05
N PHE A 452 -27.29 7.03 -0.48
CA PHE A 452 -27.15 5.66 -0.95
C PHE A 452 -27.33 4.64 0.19
N GLN A 453 -26.77 4.91 1.36
CA GLN A 453 -26.84 4.00 2.52
C GLN A 453 -28.25 3.90 3.10
N ARG A 454 -29.01 4.99 3.15
CA ARG A 454 -30.26 5.07 3.93
C ARG A 454 -31.53 5.18 3.09
N ASN A 455 -31.45 5.74 1.88
CA ASN A 455 -32.62 5.94 1.04
C ASN A 455 -32.83 4.75 0.10
N PRO A 456 -33.97 4.01 0.20
CA PRO A 456 -34.25 2.90 -0.71
C PRO A 456 -34.37 3.31 -2.18
N LYS A 457 -34.76 4.57 -2.46
CA LYS A 457 -34.93 5.08 -3.82
C LYS A 457 -33.57 5.39 -4.50
N THR A 458 -32.51 5.54 -3.73
CA THR A 458 -31.16 5.75 -4.25
C THR A 458 -30.48 4.39 -4.40
N ASP A 459 -30.60 3.80 -5.58
CA ASP A 459 -30.22 2.43 -5.90
C ASP A 459 -28.86 2.32 -6.61
N VAL A 460 -28.36 3.43 -7.17
CA VAL A 460 -27.06 3.48 -7.87
C VAL A 460 -26.18 4.55 -7.23
N ILE A 461 -24.92 4.20 -6.95
CA ILE A 461 -23.86 5.16 -6.60
C ILE A 461 -22.69 5.01 -7.56
N ILE A 462 -22.23 6.12 -8.13
CA ILE A 462 -21.11 6.16 -9.06
C ILE A 462 -19.91 6.79 -8.34
N CYS A 463 -18.82 6.04 -8.19
CA CYS A 463 -17.63 6.47 -7.46
C CYS A 463 -16.41 6.54 -8.40
N SER A 464 -15.60 7.58 -8.29
CA SER A 464 -14.26 7.50 -8.84
C SER A 464 -13.39 6.59 -7.97
N ILE A 465 -12.45 5.86 -8.57
CA ILE A 465 -11.55 4.94 -7.85
C ILE A 465 -10.77 5.71 -6.76
N LYS A 466 -10.32 6.93 -7.06
CA LYS A 466 -9.65 7.80 -6.07
C LYS A 466 -10.57 8.20 -4.90
N ALA A 467 -11.87 8.35 -5.15
CA ALA A 467 -12.84 8.63 -4.09
C ALA A 467 -13.12 7.39 -3.24
N ALA A 468 -13.12 6.20 -3.85
CA ALA A 468 -13.21 4.93 -3.12
C ALA A 468 -12.01 4.69 -2.20
N ALA A 469 -10.81 5.11 -2.60
CA ALA A 469 -9.63 5.08 -1.75
C ALA A 469 -9.80 5.85 -0.43
N ALA A 470 -10.80 6.70 -0.33
CA ALA A 470 -11.05 7.62 0.77
C ALA A 470 -11.84 7.04 1.96
N GLY A 471 -11.82 5.74 2.22
CA GLY A 471 -12.38 5.17 3.46
C GLY A 471 -13.90 5.20 3.61
N ILE A 472 -14.66 5.41 2.52
CA ILE A 472 -16.13 5.43 2.53
C ILE A 472 -16.70 4.03 2.81
N THR A 473 -17.91 3.97 3.37
CA THR A 473 -18.64 2.72 3.64
C THR A 473 -19.86 2.64 2.73
N LEU A 474 -20.00 1.54 1.98
CA LEU A 474 -21.07 1.33 1.00
C LEU A 474 -21.73 -0.06 1.18
N THR A 475 -21.96 -0.48 2.42
CA THR A 475 -22.52 -1.81 2.75
C THR A 475 -24.01 -1.96 2.42
N ALA A 476 -24.68 -0.90 1.98
CA ALA A 476 -26.07 -0.97 1.50
C ALA A 476 -26.20 -1.73 0.16
N SER A 477 -25.10 -2.04 -0.50
CA SER A 477 -25.06 -2.90 -1.68
C SER A 477 -24.05 -4.03 -1.51
N SER A 478 -24.40 -5.20 -1.99
CA SER A 478 -23.50 -6.33 -2.19
C SER A 478 -23.01 -6.45 -3.65
N ASN A 479 -23.38 -5.51 -4.53
CA ASN A 479 -23.01 -5.54 -5.94
C ASN A 479 -22.09 -4.36 -6.26
N VAL A 480 -20.93 -4.69 -6.82
CA VAL A 480 -19.88 -3.73 -7.22
C VAL A 480 -19.54 -3.97 -8.68
N ALA A 481 -19.50 -2.93 -9.50
CA ALA A 481 -19.09 -3.07 -10.89
C ALA A 481 -18.02 -2.05 -11.27
N PHE A 482 -16.98 -2.53 -11.95
CA PHE A 482 -15.91 -1.71 -12.51
C PHE A 482 -16.18 -1.45 -13.99
N ILE A 483 -16.50 -0.21 -14.33
CA ILE A 483 -16.64 0.23 -15.72
C ILE A 483 -15.26 0.49 -16.32
N GLU A 484 -14.37 1.07 -15.52
CA GLU A 484 -12.97 1.26 -15.86
C GLU A 484 -12.10 0.54 -14.83
N LEU A 485 -11.11 -0.21 -15.32
CA LEU A 485 -10.18 -0.91 -14.44
C LEU A 485 -9.24 0.09 -13.74
N PRO A 486 -8.98 -0.09 -12.43
CA PRO A 486 -7.84 0.54 -11.77
C PRO A 486 -6.51 0.09 -12.41
N TRP A 487 -5.44 0.79 -12.05
CA TRP A 487 -4.09 0.42 -12.51
C TRP A 487 -3.45 -0.70 -11.69
N THR A 488 -3.94 -0.92 -10.47
CA THR A 488 -3.34 -1.91 -9.56
C THR A 488 -4.40 -2.82 -8.95
N TYR A 489 -3.97 -4.04 -8.59
CA TYR A 489 -4.78 -4.97 -7.82
C TYR A 489 -5.20 -4.37 -6.46
N ALA A 490 -4.30 -3.63 -5.80
CA ALA A 490 -4.57 -2.98 -4.53
C ALA A 490 -5.72 -1.96 -4.62
N ASP A 491 -5.81 -1.20 -5.73
CA ASP A 491 -6.92 -0.27 -5.96
C ASP A 491 -8.25 -1.02 -6.18
N CYS A 492 -8.22 -2.17 -6.88
CA CYS A 492 -9.39 -3.04 -7.03
C CYS A 492 -9.88 -3.54 -5.67
N ASP A 493 -8.99 -4.14 -4.89
CA ASP A 493 -9.32 -4.70 -3.57
C ASP A 493 -9.78 -3.61 -2.59
N GLN A 494 -9.19 -2.43 -2.66
CA GLN A 494 -9.63 -1.28 -1.89
C GLN A 494 -11.05 -0.84 -2.24
N ALA A 495 -11.38 -0.75 -3.52
CA ALA A 495 -12.71 -0.39 -3.99
C ALA A 495 -13.76 -1.45 -3.60
N GLU A 496 -13.48 -2.73 -3.81
CA GLU A 496 -14.33 -3.85 -3.39
C GLU A 496 -14.58 -3.87 -1.88
N SER A 497 -13.56 -3.54 -1.09
CA SER A 497 -13.62 -3.47 0.38
C SER A 497 -14.51 -2.34 0.90
N ARG A 498 -15.04 -1.47 0.05
CA ARG A 498 -16.08 -0.49 0.45
C ARG A 498 -17.44 -1.14 0.66
N ALA A 499 -17.74 -2.21 -0.05
CA ALA A 499 -18.91 -3.07 0.13
C ALA A 499 -18.60 -4.27 1.04
N HIS A 500 -17.44 -4.93 0.83
CA HIS A 500 -17.03 -6.14 1.55
C HIS A 500 -16.34 -5.80 2.88
N ARG A 501 -17.12 -5.42 3.88
CA ARG A 501 -16.62 -5.03 5.21
C ARG A 501 -17.66 -5.31 6.29
N ILE A 502 -17.28 -5.10 7.55
CA ILE A 502 -18.17 -5.25 8.71
C ILE A 502 -19.50 -4.53 8.46
N GLY A 503 -20.60 -5.25 8.66
CA GLY A 503 -21.97 -4.79 8.42
C GLY A 503 -22.54 -5.23 7.06
N GLN A 504 -21.76 -5.89 6.19
CA GLN A 504 -22.29 -6.57 5.02
C GLN A 504 -22.95 -7.89 5.40
N LYS A 505 -24.14 -8.13 4.89
CA LYS A 505 -24.97 -9.31 5.19
C LYS A 505 -24.99 -10.33 4.06
N ASP A 506 -24.70 -9.88 2.84
CA ASP A 506 -24.79 -10.68 1.62
C ASP A 506 -23.42 -10.90 1.00
N SER A 507 -23.25 -11.99 0.24
CA SER A 507 -22.05 -12.22 -0.56
C SER A 507 -21.84 -11.09 -1.56
N VAL A 508 -20.61 -10.54 -1.58
CA VAL A 508 -20.29 -9.40 -2.44
C VAL A 508 -19.88 -9.89 -3.81
N ASN A 509 -20.64 -9.48 -4.82
CA ASN A 509 -20.35 -9.76 -6.22
C ASN A 509 -19.64 -8.57 -6.85
N CYS A 510 -18.44 -8.80 -7.35
CA CYS A 510 -17.61 -7.80 -8.00
C CYS A 510 -17.55 -8.09 -9.51
N TYR A 511 -18.21 -7.25 -10.30
CA TYR A 511 -18.31 -7.41 -11.76
C TYR A 511 -17.26 -6.52 -12.44
N TYR A 512 -16.45 -7.14 -13.29
CA TYR A 512 -15.47 -6.48 -14.14
C TYR A 512 -16.02 -6.40 -15.55
N LEU A 513 -16.52 -5.20 -15.94
CA LEU A 513 -17.13 -4.97 -17.25
C LEU A 513 -16.04 -4.68 -18.28
N LEU A 514 -15.60 -5.71 -19.00
CA LEU A 514 -14.47 -5.64 -19.92
C LEU A 514 -14.94 -5.53 -21.38
N GLY A 515 -14.43 -4.54 -22.10
CA GLY A 515 -14.64 -4.45 -23.55
C GLY A 515 -14.06 -5.67 -24.26
N ARG A 516 -14.85 -6.31 -25.11
CA ARG A 516 -14.44 -7.50 -25.87
C ARG A 516 -13.34 -7.15 -26.88
N LYS A 517 -12.24 -7.88 -26.89
CA LYS A 517 -11.05 -7.64 -27.72
C LYS A 517 -10.56 -6.19 -27.57
N THR A 518 -10.35 -5.74 -26.34
CA THR A 518 -9.84 -4.41 -26.03
C THR A 518 -8.74 -4.45 -24.96
N ILE A 519 -8.14 -3.28 -24.72
CA ILE A 519 -7.14 -3.07 -23.67
C ILE A 519 -7.62 -3.48 -22.28
N ASP A 520 -8.94 -3.47 -22.00
CA ASP A 520 -9.49 -3.88 -20.72
C ASP A 520 -9.11 -5.33 -20.38
N GLN A 521 -9.22 -6.27 -21.34
CA GLN A 521 -8.87 -7.67 -21.11
C GLN A 521 -7.37 -7.84 -20.85
N LYS A 522 -6.52 -7.11 -21.59
CA LYS A 522 -5.07 -7.12 -21.42
C LYS A 522 -4.67 -6.55 -20.05
N LEU A 523 -5.28 -5.43 -19.61
CA LEU A 523 -5.06 -4.85 -18.29
C LEU A 523 -5.55 -5.75 -17.16
N TYR A 524 -6.71 -6.39 -17.32
CA TYR A 524 -7.22 -7.34 -16.32
C TYR A 524 -6.26 -8.51 -16.12
N ARG A 525 -5.71 -9.07 -17.20
CA ARG A 525 -4.68 -10.12 -17.14
C ARG A 525 -3.46 -9.66 -16.35
N ILE A 526 -2.96 -8.44 -16.62
CA ILE A 526 -1.82 -7.85 -15.88
C ILE A 526 -2.14 -7.71 -14.38
N ILE A 527 -3.34 -7.25 -14.04
CA ILE A 527 -3.77 -7.08 -12.64
C ILE A 527 -3.83 -8.43 -11.92
N GLU A 528 -4.37 -9.48 -12.56
CA GLU A 528 -4.45 -10.82 -11.96
C GLU A 528 -3.07 -11.49 -11.85
N GLU A 529 -2.18 -11.37 -12.84
CA GLU A 529 -0.80 -11.85 -12.75
C GLU A 529 -0.06 -11.21 -11.56
N LYS A 530 -0.22 -9.89 -11.38
CA LYS A 530 0.37 -9.17 -10.23
C LYS A 530 -0.20 -9.59 -8.88
N LYS A 531 -1.45 -9.98 -8.81
CA LYS A 531 -2.05 -10.55 -7.60
C LYS A 531 -1.33 -11.82 -7.16
N HIS A 532 -1.05 -12.73 -8.10
CA HIS A 532 -0.33 -13.97 -7.81
C HIS A 532 1.10 -13.72 -7.35
N ILE A 533 1.80 -12.76 -7.96
CA ILE A 533 3.14 -12.35 -7.56
C ILE A 533 3.14 -11.69 -6.18
N SER A 534 2.16 -10.81 -5.89
CA SER A 534 2.01 -10.15 -4.60
C SER A 534 1.71 -11.12 -3.45
N ASN A 535 1.00 -12.22 -3.73
CA ASN A 535 0.72 -13.26 -2.75
C ASN A 535 1.90 -14.23 -2.57
N ALA A 536 2.74 -14.42 -3.59
CA ALA A 536 3.89 -15.33 -3.56
C ALA A 536 5.17 -14.67 -3.03
N VAL A 537 5.33 -13.37 -3.25
CA VAL A 537 6.50 -12.58 -2.84
C VAL A 537 5.98 -11.28 -2.23
N LEU A 538 6.04 -11.16 -0.92
CA LEU A 538 5.86 -9.87 -0.25
C LEU A 538 6.84 -8.87 -0.86
N GLY A 539 6.38 -8.13 -1.85
CA GLY A 539 7.00 -6.91 -2.29
C GLY A 539 7.79 -6.90 -3.57
N ALA A 540 7.18 -6.63 -4.68
CA ALA A 540 7.82 -5.97 -5.81
C ALA A 540 6.81 -5.05 -6.51
N GLU A 541 6.74 -3.80 -6.09
CA GLU A 541 6.33 -2.73 -6.97
C GLU A 541 7.58 -1.92 -7.33
N ASP A 542 8.33 -2.39 -8.32
CA ASP A 542 9.08 -1.48 -9.16
C ASP A 542 8.07 -0.61 -9.88
N ASN A 543 8.33 0.69 -9.84
CA ASN A 543 7.65 1.74 -10.57
C ASN A 543 6.43 1.23 -11.38
N ILE A 544 5.21 1.35 -10.84
CA ILE A 544 3.97 0.77 -11.40
C ILE A 544 3.90 0.99 -12.92
N GLN A 545 4.29 2.17 -13.40
CA GLN A 545 4.31 2.52 -14.81
C GLN A 545 5.32 1.69 -15.63
N THR A 546 6.53 1.49 -15.11
CA THR A 546 7.57 0.70 -15.81
C THR A 546 7.12 -0.73 -16.02
N ASN A 547 6.54 -1.33 -14.98
CA ASN A 547 6.12 -2.71 -15.02
C ASN A 547 4.86 -2.93 -15.90
N ILE A 548 3.93 -1.97 -15.97
CA ILE A 548 2.75 -2.06 -16.85
C ILE A 548 3.16 -1.97 -18.31
N VAL A 549 4.06 -1.05 -18.67
CA VAL A 549 4.50 -0.89 -20.06
C VAL A 549 5.25 -2.12 -20.54
N ASP A 550 6.15 -2.68 -19.73
CA ASP A 550 6.91 -3.87 -20.08
C ASP A 550 5.99 -5.11 -20.20
N MET A 551 5.03 -5.27 -19.30
CA MET A 551 4.03 -6.36 -19.39
C MET A 551 3.09 -6.18 -20.58
N MET A 552 2.68 -4.95 -20.87
CA MET A 552 1.84 -4.65 -22.02
C MET A 552 2.58 -4.97 -23.32
N ALA A 553 3.86 -4.58 -23.42
CA ALA A 553 4.71 -4.88 -24.55
C ALA A 553 4.79 -6.41 -24.81
N ARG A 554 4.95 -7.21 -23.75
CA ARG A 554 4.95 -8.69 -23.83
C ARG A 554 3.61 -9.24 -24.33
N ILE A 555 2.49 -8.76 -23.77
CA ILE A 555 1.15 -9.25 -24.14
C ILE A 555 0.80 -8.90 -25.59
N PHE A 556 1.25 -7.77 -26.10
CA PHE A 556 1.04 -7.43 -27.50
C PHE A 556 1.88 -8.31 -28.45
N ASP A 557 3.11 -8.70 -28.05
CA ASP A 557 3.90 -9.67 -28.83
C ASP A 557 3.23 -11.04 -28.88
N GLU A 558 2.76 -11.57 -27.72
CA GLU A 558 2.08 -12.86 -27.65
C GLU A 558 0.82 -12.89 -28.54
N THR A 559 0.12 -11.77 -28.71
CA THR A 559 -1.08 -11.70 -29.57
C THR A 559 -0.75 -11.54 -31.06
N GLU A 560 0.41 -10.99 -31.45
CA GLU A 560 0.87 -10.95 -32.84
C GLU A 560 1.37 -12.33 -33.32
N GLU A 561 1.81 -13.23 -32.43
CA GLU A 561 2.22 -14.60 -32.77
C GLU A 561 1.04 -15.58 -32.90
N GLU A 562 -0.15 -15.25 -32.36
CA GLU A 562 -1.36 -16.09 -32.40
C GLU A 562 -2.31 -15.71 -33.58
N GLU A 563 -2.14 -14.58 -34.26
CA GLU A 563 -2.86 -14.16 -35.47
C GLU A 563 -2.09 -14.52 -36.77
#